data_05a3758fa0460227eadd0a3a08c491e5
#
_entry.id   05a3758fa0460227eadd0a3a08c491e5
#
_cell.length_a   1.000
_cell.length_b   1.000
_cell.length_c   1.000
_cell.angle_alpha   90.00
_cell.angle_beta   90.00
_cell.angle_gamma   90.00
#
_symmetry.space_group_name_H-M   'P 1'
#
loop_
_entity.id
_entity.type
_entity.pdbx_description
1 polymer ?
#
loop_
_entity_poly.entity_id
_entity_poly.type
_entity_poly.pdbx_seq_one_letter_code
_entity_poly.pdbx_strand_id
1 'polypeptide(L)'
;LSSLALSHCSFPLAPLFALLNNIIEVRLDAKKFVTELRRPDTVRAKDIGIWYNILSGIGKFSVIINAFVIAVTSDFIPRLMYQYAYSQNGTMHGFINHTLSYFNVSHLKPGTHPENSLFAQDILFCRFKDYREPPWSQNQYEFSKEYWAVLSARLAFVILFQNLVMFLSILVDWMIPDIPKDISEQMKKEKSVLVDFFLKEEHEKLKLIESFIAYDKQKHESGTKGERIRAASFSQFNRSPKGSFTSFSSRHTEV
;
A
#
# COMPACT_ATOMS: atom_id res chain seq x y z
N LEU A 1 -0.60 -10.12 5.35
CA LEU A 1 -0.62 -8.65 5.47
C LEU A 1 -1.99 -8.06 5.09
N SER A 2 -2.62 -8.46 3.97
CA SER A 2 -3.92 -7.95 3.54
C SER A 2 -5.06 -8.30 4.50
N SER A 3 -5.11 -9.52 5.00
CA SER A 3 -6.07 -9.98 6.00
C SER A 3 -5.93 -9.21 7.32
N LEU A 4 -4.71 -8.85 7.69
CA LEU A 4 -4.39 -8.07 8.88
C LEU A 4 -4.87 -6.63 8.79
N ALA A 5 -4.70 -5.99 7.64
CA ALA A 5 -5.16 -4.62 7.42
C ALA A 5 -6.69 -4.50 7.56
N LEU A 6 -7.44 -5.54 7.18
CA LEU A 6 -8.89 -5.62 7.34
C LEU A 6 -9.33 -5.94 8.79
N SER A 7 -8.50 -6.66 9.55
CA SER A 7 -8.84 -7.10 10.91
C SER A 7 -8.58 -6.06 12.00
N HIS A 8 -7.93 -4.94 11.70
CA HIS A 8 -7.54 -3.93 12.69
C HIS A 8 -8.68 -3.40 13.55
N CYS A 9 -9.87 -3.22 12.97
CA CYS A 9 -11.02 -2.70 13.71
C CYS A 9 -11.69 -3.75 14.60
N SER A 10 -11.55 -5.03 14.25
CA SER A 10 -12.19 -6.12 14.99
C SER A 10 -11.31 -6.66 16.12
N PHE A 11 -9.99 -6.56 15.96
CA PHE A 11 -9.04 -7.09 16.94
C PHE A 11 -7.81 -6.17 17.08
N PRO A 12 -7.75 -5.32 18.11
CA PRO A 12 -6.69 -4.32 18.27
C PRO A 12 -5.29 -4.91 18.45
N LEU A 13 -5.17 -6.17 18.88
CA LEU A 13 -3.89 -6.88 19.05
C LEU A 13 -3.39 -7.55 17.75
N ALA A 14 -4.17 -7.54 16.67
CA ALA A 14 -3.78 -8.14 15.40
C ALA A 14 -2.42 -7.66 14.86
N PRO A 15 -2.07 -6.35 14.92
CA PRO A 15 -0.75 -5.88 14.50
C PRO A 15 0.40 -6.48 15.31
N LEU A 16 0.22 -6.66 16.62
CA LEU A 16 1.23 -7.25 17.50
C LEU A 16 1.50 -8.71 17.11
N PHE A 17 0.43 -9.49 16.91
CA PHE A 17 0.58 -10.88 16.47
C PHE A 17 1.18 -11.00 15.07
N ALA A 18 0.87 -10.07 14.18
CA ALA A 18 1.51 -10.01 12.88
C ALA A 18 3.01 -9.72 12.96
N LEU A 19 3.40 -8.78 13.80
CA LEU A 19 4.81 -8.47 14.01
C LEU A 19 5.56 -9.69 14.56
N LEU A 20 4.98 -10.37 15.56
CA LEU A 20 5.54 -11.60 16.11
C LEU A 20 5.67 -12.70 15.06
N ASN A 21 4.60 -12.91 14.26
CA ASN A 21 4.63 -13.88 13.17
C ASN A 21 5.73 -13.57 12.16
N ASN A 22 5.86 -12.32 11.73
CA ASN A 22 6.90 -11.90 10.78
C ASN A 22 8.31 -12.10 11.33
N ILE A 23 8.55 -11.83 12.61
CA ILE A 23 9.86 -12.06 13.26
C ILE A 23 10.20 -13.56 13.27
N ILE A 24 9.23 -14.42 13.56
CA ILE A 24 9.41 -15.87 13.58
C ILE A 24 9.63 -16.38 12.15
N GLU A 25 8.82 -15.92 11.19
CA GLU A 25 8.88 -16.33 9.78
C GLU A 25 10.24 -15.98 9.15
N VAL A 26 10.75 -14.77 9.36
CA VAL A 26 12.08 -14.37 8.86
C VAL A 26 13.18 -15.31 9.39
N ARG A 27 13.11 -15.73 10.65
CA ARG A 27 14.09 -16.66 11.23
C ARG A 27 13.96 -18.08 10.68
N LEU A 28 12.72 -18.56 10.50
CA LEU A 28 12.44 -19.87 9.91
C LEU A 28 12.89 -19.93 8.45
N ASP A 29 12.59 -18.90 7.68
CA ASP A 29 13.00 -18.80 6.29
C ASP A 29 14.53 -18.72 6.15
N ALA A 30 15.20 -17.92 7.00
CA ALA A 30 16.66 -17.88 7.01
C ALA A 30 17.26 -19.25 7.30
N LYS A 31 16.74 -20.00 8.30
CA LYS A 31 17.17 -21.36 8.60
C LYS A 31 16.95 -22.29 7.39
N LYS A 32 15.77 -22.23 6.78
CA LYS A 32 15.41 -23.04 5.61
C LYS A 32 16.34 -22.80 4.43
N PHE A 33 16.64 -21.52 4.12
CA PHE A 33 17.58 -21.18 3.04
C PHE A 33 19.02 -21.61 3.31
N VAL A 34 19.44 -21.63 4.58
CA VAL A 34 20.82 -22.00 4.94
C VAL A 34 21.01 -23.52 5.04
N THR A 35 20.01 -24.24 5.56
CA THR A 35 20.17 -25.66 5.94
C THR A 35 19.46 -26.65 5.01
N GLU A 36 18.33 -26.26 4.41
CA GLU A 36 17.45 -27.20 3.71
C GLU A 36 17.43 -26.99 2.20
N LEU A 37 17.60 -25.77 1.72
CA LEU A 37 17.52 -25.45 0.30
C LEU A 37 18.90 -25.31 -0.33
N ARG A 38 19.02 -25.79 -1.59
CA ARG A 38 20.18 -25.49 -2.42
C ARG A 38 20.25 -23.98 -2.63
N ARG A 39 21.46 -23.42 -2.53
CA ARG A 39 21.67 -21.97 -2.73
C ARG A 39 21.07 -21.51 -4.07
N PRO A 40 20.09 -20.61 -4.07
CA PRO A 40 19.54 -20.08 -5.32
C PRO A 40 20.54 -19.16 -6.01
N ASP A 41 20.45 -19.09 -7.34
CA ASP A 41 21.21 -18.12 -8.10
C ASP A 41 20.75 -16.71 -7.75
N THR A 42 21.69 -15.85 -7.39
CA THR A 42 21.39 -14.48 -6.98
C THR A 42 21.24 -13.58 -8.21
N VAL A 43 20.09 -12.96 -8.35
CA VAL A 43 19.84 -11.91 -9.36
C VAL A 43 19.65 -10.58 -8.65
N ARG A 44 20.34 -9.54 -9.13
CA ARG A 44 20.19 -8.20 -8.57
C ARG A 44 18.83 -7.65 -8.95
N ALA A 45 17.97 -7.46 -7.97
CA ALA A 45 16.66 -6.82 -8.12
C ALA A 45 16.66 -5.44 -7.44
N LYS A 46 15.92 -4.49 -8.02
CA LYS A 46 15.78 -3.15 -7.45
C LYS A 46 14.74 -3.14 -6.32
N ASP A 47 13.66 -3.84 -6.54
CA ASP A 47 12.49 -3.91 -5.65
C ASP A 47 11.72 -5.22 -5.86
N ILE A 48 10.61 -5.38 -5.17
CA ILE A 48 9.69 -6.52 -5.32
C ILE A 48 8.80 -6.43 -6.57
N GLY A 49 9.02 -5.44 -7.44
CA GLY A 49 8.30 -5.26 -8.70
C GLY A 49 6.81 -4.96 -8.51
N ILE A 50 5.98 -5.64 -9.29
CA ILE A 50 4.53 -5.42 -9.31
C ILE A 50 3.86 -5.64 -7.96
N TRP A 51 4.43 -6.49 -7.10
CA TRP A 51 3.90 -6.77 -5.77
C TRP A 51 3.86 -5.53 -4.88
N TYR A 52 4.78 -4.60 -5.05
CA TYR A 52 4.75 -3.33 -4.32
C TYR A 52 3.46 -2.55 -4.61
N ASN A 53 3.10 -2.43 -5.88
CA ASN A 53 1.89 -1.72 -6.30
C ASN A 53 0.61 -2.41 -5.81
N ILE A 54 0.59 -3.75 -5.88
CA ILE A 54 -0.54 -4.56 -5.38
C ILE A 54 -0.72 -4.35 -3.87
N LEU A 55 0.35 -4.44 -3.08
CA LEU A 55 0.30 -4.26 -1.64
C LEU A 55 -0.10 -2.83 -1.26
N SER A 56 0.40 -1.83 -1.98
CA SER A 56 0.01 -0.43 -1.81
C SER A 56 -1.48 -0.22 -2.10
N GLY A 57 -1.99 -0.82 -3.18
CA GLY A 57 -3.41 -0.78 -3.52
C GLY A 57 -4.29 -1.41 -2.44
N ILE A 58 -3.93 -2.59 -1.97
CA ILE A 58 -4.64 -3.28 -0.86
C ILE A 58 -4.61 -2.43 0.41
N GLY A 59 -3.48 -1.80 0.73
CA GLY A 59 -3.37 -0.92 1.87
C GLY A 59 -4.34 0.27 1.80
N LYS A 60 -4.40 0.94 0.67
CA LYS A 60 -5.34 2.07 0.44
C LYS A 60 -6.80 1.62 0.55
N PHE A 61 -7.15 0.47 -0.03
CA PHE A 61 -8.50 -0.09 0.06
C PHE A 61 -8.87 -0.46 1.49
N SER A 62 -7.94 -1.01 2.26
CA SER A 62 -8.12 -1.33 3.68
C SER A 62 -8.45 -0.09 4.52
N VAL A 63 -7.83 1.06 4.25
CA VAL A 63 -8.14 2.32 4.94
C VAL A 63 -9.60 2.72 4.74
N ILE A 64 -10.12 2.59 3.52
CA ILE A 64 -11.53 2.90 3.21
C ILE A 64 -12.47 1.98 3.99
N ILE A 65 -12.23 0.67 3.95
CA ILE A 65 -13.05 -0.31 4.69
C ILE A 65 -13.02 -0.04 6.18
N ASN A 66 -11.85 0.21 6.76
CA ASN A 66 -11.73 0.52 8.18
C ASN A 66 -12.49 1.80 8.56
N ALA A 67 -12.45 2.83 7.72
CA ALA A 67 -13.23 4.05 7.92
C ALA A 67 -14.74 3.75 7.96
N PHE A 68 -15.24 2.92 7.04
CA PHE A 68 -16.64 2.49 7.03
C PHE A 68 -16.99 1.66 8.28
N VAL A 69 -16.15 0.71 8.65
CA VAL A 69 -16.37 -0.09 9.86
C VAL A 69 -16.49 0.80 11.08
N ILE A 70 -15.58 1.74 11.29
CA ILE A 70 -15.65 2.69 12.42
C ILE A 70 -16.92 3.54 12.35
N ALA A 71 -17.24 4.09 11.19
CA ALA A 71 -18.38 4.99 11.03
C ALA A 71 -19.74 4.31 11.26
N VAL A 72 -19.88 3.02 10.83
CA VAL A 72 -21.17 2.32 10.87
C VAL A 72 -21.34 1.48 12.14
N THR A 73 -20.30 0.73 12.56
CA THR A 73 -20.43 -0.19 13.69
C THR A 73 -20.29 0.49 15.04
N SER A 74 -19.52 1.58 15.13
CA SER A 74 -19.34 2.29 16.39
C SER A 74 -20.41 3.36 16.63
N ASP A 75 -20.69 3.62 17.89
CA ASP A 75 -21.54 4.74 18.29
C ASP A 75 -20.77 6.07 18.37
N PHE A 76 -19.55 6.10 17.88
CA PHE A 76 -18.70 7.30 17.96
C PHE A 76 -19.34 8.51 17.28
N ILE A 77 -19.77 8.37 16.03
CA ILE A 77 -20.37 9.46 15.26
C ILE A 77 -21.71 9.91 15.84
N PRO A 78 -22.67 9.01 16.17
CA PRO A 78 -23.91 9.41 16.84
C PRO A 78 -23.68 10.14 18.17
N ARG A 79 -22.70 9.71 18.97
CA ARG A 79 -22.36 10.39 20.24
C ARG A 79 -21.82 11.79 20.00
N LEU A 80 -20.92 11.92 19.04
CA LEU A 80 -20.32 13.19 18.68
C LEU A 80 -21.38 14.16 18.15
N MET A 81 -22.28 13.69 17.27
CA MET A 81 -23.41 14.47 16.78
C MET A 81 -24.34 14.91 17.92
N TYR A 82 -24.68 14.00 18.84
CA TYR A 82 -25.51 14.34 19.98
C TYR A 82 -24.86 15.42 20.84
N GLN A 83 -23.57 15.26 21.16
CA GLN A 83 -22.82 16.17 22.02
C GLN A 83 -22.73 17.59 21.44
N TYR A 84 -22.51 17.73 20.13
CA TYR A 84 -22.28 19.03 19.49
C TYR A 84 -23.56 19.68 18.93
N ALA A 85 -24.49 18.88 18.44
CA ALA A 85 -25.67 19.41 17.76
C ALA A 85 -26.94 19.42 18.62
N TYR A 86 -27.10 18.48 19.55
CA TYR A 86 -28.37 18.30 20.29
C TYR A 86 -28.22 18.56 21.81
N SER A 87 -27.04 18.42 22.38
CA SER A 87 -26.84 18.69 23.81
C SER A 87 -26.53 20.15 24.06
N GLN A 88 -27.32 20.81 24.91
CA GLN A 88 -27.10 22.21 25.27
C GLN A 88 -25.81 22.42 26.10
N ASN A 89 -25.42 21.44 26.90
CA ASN A 89 -24.28 21.53 27.82
C ASN A 89 -23.09 20.65 27.39
N GLY A 90 -23.10 20.08 26.18
CA GLY A 90 -22.06 19.13 25.73
C GLY A 90 -22.01 17.84 26.52
N THR A 91 -23.03 17.51 27.31
CA THR A 91 -23.10 16.30 28.13
C THR A 91 -23.76 15.15 27.37
N MET A 92 -23.42 13.90 27.76
CA MET A 92 -24.04 12.70 27.17
C MET A 92 -25.38 12.32 27.83
N HIS A 93 -25.88 13.15 28.73
CA HIS A 93 -27.16 12.90 29.41
C HIS A 93 -28.30 12.90 28.39
N GLY A 94 -29.11 11.84 28.39
CA GLY A 94 -30.22 11.72 27.42
C GLY A 94 -29.85 11.10 26.07
N PHE A 95 -28.60 10.81 25.80
CA PHE A 95 -28.16 10.19 24.54
C PHE A 95 -28.92 8.90 24.21
N ILE A 96 -29.10 8.00 25.20
CA ILE A 96 -29.81 6.73 24.98
C ILE A 96 -31.26 7.01 24.56
N ASN A 97 -31.93 7.97 25.23
CA ASN A 97 -33.30 8.34 24.87
C ASN A 97 -33.41 8.91 23.45
N HIS A 98 -32.41 9.66 23.02
CA HIS A 98 -32.34 10.24 21.69
C HIS A 98 -32.12 9.21 20.58
N THR A 99 -31.40 8.10 20.88
CA THR A 99 -31.07 7.05 19.88
C THR A 99 -32.12 5.96 19.80
N LEU A 100 -33.18 6.01 20.57
CA LEU A 100 -34.20 4.97 20.63
C LEU A 100 -35.53 5.47 20.04
N SER A 101 -35.96 4.80 18.99
CA SER A 101 -37.29 4.99 18.39
C SER A 101 -38.37 4.16 19.12
N TYR A 102 -39.62 4.54 18.96
CA TYR A 102 -40.77 3.85 19.53
C TYR A 102 -41.44 2.93 18.52
N PHE A 103 -41.84 1.77 18.98
CA PHE A 103 -42.59 0.79 18.20
C PHE A 103 -43.84 0.37 18.98
N ASN A 104 -45.01 0.38 18.32
CA ASN A 104 -46.26 -0.08 18.93
C ASN A 104 -46.35 -1.60 18.83
N VAL A 105 -46.49 -2.28 19.97
CA VAL A 105 -46.54 -3.75 20.05
C VAL A 105 -47.74 -4.33 19.30
N SER A 106 -48.84 -3.58 19.19
CA SER A 106 -50.03 -4.02 18.42
C SER A 106 -49.77 -4.17 16.91
N HIS A 107 -48.70 -3.54 16.38
CA HIS A 107 -48.29 -3.64 14.97
C HIS A 107 -47.34 -4.84 14.70
N LEU A 108 -47.02 -5.68 15.71
CA LEU A 108 -46.26 -6.89 15.52
C LEU A 108 -47.10 -7.93 14.75
N LYS A 109 -46.40 -8.75 13.97
CA LYS A 109 -47.06 -9.90 13.29
C LYS A 109 -47.66 -10.86 14.30
N PRO A 110 -48.83 -11.43 14.01
CA PRO A 110 -49.43 -12.47 14.86
C PRO A 110 -48.45 -13.60 15.13
N GLY A 111 -48.32 -14.05 16.37
CA GLY A 111 -47.40 -15.10 16.79
C GLY A 111 -45.96 -14.65 17.12
N THR A 112 -45.60 -13.35 17.01
CA THR A 112 -44.28 -12.81 17.42
C THR A 112 -44.30 -12.15 18.79
N HIS A 113 -45.41 -12.20 19.49
CA HIS A 113 -45.47 -11.67 20.87
C HIS A 113 -44.66 -12.56 21.81
N PRO A 114 -43.87 -11.99 22.72
CA PRO A 114 -43.13 -12.76 23.72
C PRO A 114 -44.12 -13.39 24.70
N GLU A 115 -44.29 -14.73 24.62
CA GLU A 115 -45.27 -15.50 25.43
C GLU A 115 -44.96 -15.52 26.93
N ASN A 116 -43.71 -15.23 27.33
CA ASN A 116 -43.22 -15.40 28.71
C ASN A 116 -42.57 -14.16 29.32
N SER A 117 -42.94 -12.95 28.95
CA SER A 117 -42.39 -11.80 29.67
C SER A 117 -43.21 -11.50 30.92
N LEU A 118 -42.56 -11.45 32.05
CA LEU A 118 -43.15 -11.05 33.36
C LEU A 118 -43.85 -9.67 33.32
N PHE A 119 -43.64 -8.91 32.25
CA PHE A 119 -44.19 -7.56 32.01
C PHE A 119 -45.14 -7.48 30.81
N ALA A 120 -45.56 -8.60 30.25
CA ALA A 120 -46.21 -8.66 28.93
C ALA A 120 -47.64 -8.11 28.91
N GLN A 121 -48.31 -7.90 30.04
CA GLN A 121 -49.74 -7.57 30.02
C GLN A 121 -50.06 -6.10 29.76
N ASP A 122 -49.10 -5.15 29.94
CA ASP A 122 -49.37 -3.70 29.82
C ASP A 122 -48.38 -2.90 28.98
N ILE A 123 -47.51 -3.59 28.21
CA ILE A 123 -46.54 -2.87 27.38
C ILE A 123 -47.13 -2.51 26.02
N LEU A 124 -47.50 -1.26 25.85
CA LEU A 124 -48.04 -0.73 24.60
C LEU A 124 -46.92 -0.39 23.58
N PHE A 125 -45.77 0.06 24.07
CA PHE A 125 -44.69 0.54 23.24
C PHE A 125 -43.34 -0.12 23.64
N CYS A 126 -42.62 -0.63 22.63
CA CYS A 126 -41.23 -1.05 22.74
C CYS A 126 -40.32 0.02 22.16
N ARG A 127 -39.08 0.08 22.66
CA ARG A 127 -38.05 0.97 22.13
C ARG A 127 -36.94 0.17 21.50
N PHE A 128 -36.48 0.61 20.34
CA PHE A 128 -35.39 -0.01 19.59
C PHE A 128 -34.41 1.04 19.08
N LYS A 129 -33.19 0.63 18.85
CA LYS A 129 -32.13 1.53 18.41
C LYS A 129 -32.29 1.86 16.93
N ASP A 130 -32.88 2.99 16.64
CA ASP A 130 -33.02 3.57 15.30
C ASP A 130 -33.42 5.06 15.44
N TYR A 131 -33.44 5.78 14.33
CA TYR A 131 -33.88 7.15 14.22
C TYR A 131 -35.13 7.23 13.33
N ARG A 132 -36.25 6.72 13.82
CA ARG A 132 -37.54 6.71 13.11
C ARG A 132 -38.59 7.54 13.83
N GLU A 133 -39.52 8.07 13.03
CA GLU A 133 -40.68 8.78 13.55
C GLU A 133 -41.53 7.87 14.43
N PRO A 134 -42.07 8.41 15.53
CA PRO A 134 -42.93 7.65 16.45
C PRO A 134 -44.24 7.24 15.81
N PRO A 135 -44.95 6.23 16.36
CA PRO A 135 -46.22 5.72 15.81
C PRO A 135 -47.38 6.73 15.86
N TRP A 136 -47.25 7.80 16.62
CA TRP A 136 -48.25 8.90 16.69
C TRP A 136 -47.94 10.08 15.76
N SER A 137 -46.84 10.02 14.99
CA SER A 137 -46.50 10.99 13.97
C SER A 137 -47.38 10.82 12.73
N GLN A 138 -47.48 11.86 11.90
CA GLN A 138 -48.20 11.81 10.63
C GLN A 138 -47.58 10.78 9.66
N ASN A 139 -46.26 10.66 9.70
CA ASN A 139 -45.48 9.71 8.90
C ASN A 139 -44.89 8.62 9.82
N GLN A 140 -45.74 7.64 10.17
CA GLN A 140 -45.35 6.58 11.10
C GLN A 140 -44.16 5.75 10.58
N TYR A 141 -43.15 5.56 11.44
CA TYR A 141 -41.99 4.72 11.18
C TYR A 141 -41.12 5.12 10.00
N GLU A 142 -41.33 6.29 9.40
CA GLU A 142 -40.41 6.81 8.38
C GLU A 142 -39.09 7.28 9.00
N PHE A 143 -38.07 7.43 8.16
CA PHE A 143 -36.77 7.92 8.59
C PHE A 143 -36.88 9.41 9.01
N SER A 144 -36.46 9.68 10.23
CA SER A 144 -36.45 11.04 10.75
C SER A 144 -35.36 11.91 10.11
N LYS A 145 -35.45 13.22 10.30
CA LYS A 145 -34.40 14.17 9.89
C LYS A 145 -33.06 13.85 10.58
N GLU A 146 -33.11 13.34 11.80
CA GLU A 146 -31.96 12.93 12.59
C GLU A 146 -31.21 11.73 11.95
N TYR A 147 -31.96 10.79 11.38
CA TYR A 147 -31.37 9.69 10.61
C TYR A 147 -30.48 10.20 9.48
N TRP A 148 -30.99 11.13 8.67
CA TRP A 148 -30.26 11.69 7.56
C TRP A 148 -29.06 12.53 8.00
N ALA A 149 -29.19 13.26 9.12
CA ALA A 149 -28.11 14.02 9.71
C ALA A 149 -26.96 13.10 10.20
N VAL A 150 -27.30 12.01 10.91
CA VAL A 150 -26.31 11.03 11.37
C VAL A 150 -25.67 10.30 10.20
N LEU A 151 -26.44 9.94 9.17
CA LEU A 151 -25.92 9.29 7.97
C LEU A 151 -24.93 10.20 7.23
N SER A 152 -25.29 11.48 7.04
CA SER A 152 -24.40 12.46 6.40
C SER A 152 -23.11 12.66 7.19
N ALA A 153 -23.20 12.72 8.52
CA ALA A 153 -22.03 12.82 9.39
C ALA A 153 -21.12 11.57 9.30
N ARG A 154 -21.69 10.37 9.20
CA ARG A 154 -20.93 9.13 8.98
C ARG A 154 -20.17 9.15 7.66
N LEU A 155 -20.83 9.55 6.58
CA LEU A 155 -20.17 9.64 5.26
C LEU A 155 -19.10 10.74 5.23
N ALA A 156 -19.37 11.90 5.83
CA ALA A 156 -18.36 12.95 5.97
C ALA A 156 -17.15 12.48 6.76
N PHE A 157 -17.36 11.74 7.85
CA PHE A 157 -16.27 11.15 8.62
C PHE A 157 -15.42 10.18 7.79
N VAL A 158 -16.04 9.31 6.99
CA VAL A 158 -15.29 8.37 6.10
C VAL A 158 -14.38 9.15 5.16
N ILE A 159 -14.90 10.21 4.52
CA ILE A 159 -14.11 11.03 3.59
C ILE A 159 -12.95 11.73 4.32
N LEU A 160 -13.23 12.36 5.47
CA LEU A 160 -12.21 13.05 6.26
C LEU A 160 -11.13 12.08 6.78
N PHE A 161 -11.54 10.94 7.32
CA PHE A 161 -10.64 9.93 7.85
C PHE A 161 -9.73 9.37 6.77
N GLN A 162 -10.28 9.02 5.61
CA GLN A 162 -9.51 8.53 4.46
C GLN A 162 -8.45 9.54 4.03
N ASN A 163 -8.84 10.80 3.84
CA ASN A 163 -7.91 11.84 3.41
C ASN A 163 -6.83 12.11 4.47
N LEU A 164 -7.20 12.10 5.76
CA LEU A 164 -6.25 12.27 6.85
C LEU A 164 -5.20 11.15 6.88
N VAL A 165 -5.62 9.89 6.77
CA VAL A 165 -4.70 8.74 6.78
C VAL A 165 -3.79 8.76 5.55
N MET A 166 -4.32 9.10 4.37
CA MET A 166 -3.52 9.24 3.15
C MET A 166 -2.49 10.36 3.27
N PHE A 167 -2.87 11.49 3.85
CA PHE A 167 -1.95 12.60 4.12
C PHE A 167 -0.85 12.19 5.10
N LEU A 168 -1.20 11.50 6.19
CA LEU A 168 -0.22 10.99 7.15
C LEU A 168 0.74 9.98 6.51
N SER A 169 0.25 9.12 5.61
CA SER A 169 1.11 8.18 4.87
C SER A 169 2.15 8.92 4.03
N ILE A 170 1.72 9.92 3.26
CA ILE A 170 2.63 10.75 2.45
C ILE A 170 3.65 11.48 3.35
N LEU A 171 3.22 11.98 4.50
CA LEU A 171 4.10 12.67 5.45
C LEU A 171 5.17 11.72 6.02
N VAL A 172 4.79 10.49 6.35
CA VAL A 172 5.72 9.45 6.81
C VAL A 172 6.71 9.08 5.72
N ASP A 173 6.25 8.86 4.48
CA ASP A 173 7.11 8.56 3.32
C ASP A 173 8.10 9.71 3.05
N TRP A 174 7.67 10.95 3.21
CA TRP A 174 8.55 12.11 3.09
C TRP A 174 9.59 12.21 4.22
N MET A 175 9.19 11.85 5.44
CA MET A 175 10.05 11.95 6.62
C MET A 175 11.09 10.82 6.67
N ILE A 176 10.73 9.62 6.23
CA ILE A 176 11.58 8.43 6.28
C ILE A 176 12.00 8.06 4.85
N PRO A 177 13.24 8.37 4.43
CA PRO A 177 13.72 7.99 3.10
C PRO A 177 13.87 6.46 2.99
N ASP A 178 13.48 5.89 1.86
CA ASP A 178 13.53 4.45 1.58
C ASP A 178 14.94 3.85 1.70
N ILE A 179 15.95 4.65 1.39
CA ILE A 179 17.35 4.22 1.41
C ILE A 179 18.11 5.06 2.43
N PRO A 180 18.71 4.44 3.45
CA PRO A 180 19.62 5.11 4.38
C PRO A 180 20.75 5.83 3.63
N LYS A 181 21.18 6.98 4.15
CA LYS A 181 22.23 7.81 3.51
C LYS A 181 23.51 7.04 3.27
N ASP A 182 23.93 6.22 4.22
CA ASP A 182 25.15 5.41 4.15
C ASP A 182 25.13 4.42 2.98
N ILE A 183 23.99 3.75 2.77
CA ILE A 183 23.81 2.83 1.66
C ILE A 183 23.77 3.58 0.31
N SER A 184 23.13 4.75 0.28
CA SER A 184 23.10 5.59 -0.92
C SER A 184 24.52 6.05 -1.31
N GLU A 185 25.34 6.41 -0.35
CA GLU A 185 26.75 6.77 -0.62
C GLU A 185 27.57 5.59 -1.10
N GLN A 186 27.38 4.40 -0.51
CA GLN A 186 28.04 3.17 -0.98
C GLN A 186 27.68 2.84 -2.42
N MET A 187 26.37 2.90 -2.76
CA MET A 187 25.92 2.68 -4.14
C MET A 187 26.49 3.70 -5.13
N LYS A 188 26.63 4.96 -4.72
CA LYS A 188 27.27 6.00 -5.55
C LYS A 188 28.75 5.70 -5.77
N LYS A 189 29.47 5.30 -4.71
CA LYS A 189 30.90 4.90 -4.80
C LYS A 189 31.07 3.69 -5.71
N GLU A 190 30.26 2.65 -5.56
CA GLU A 190 30.29 1.47 -6.44
C GLU A 190 30.05 1.84 -7.91
N LYS A 191 29.04 2.70 -8.18
CA LYS A 191 28.79 3.19 -9.54
C LYS A 191 29.97 3.98 -10.10
N SER A 192 30.59 4.84 -9.29
CA SER A 192 31.76 5.64 -9.70
C SER A 192 32.94 4.73 -10.06
N VAL A 193 33.24 3.74 -9.21
CA VAL A 193 34.33 2.77 -9.47
C VAL A 193 34.05 1.96 -10.74
N LEU A 194 32.79 1.56 -10.96
CA LEU A 194 32.41 0.83 -12.17
C LEU A 194 32.59 1.68 -13.43
N VAL A 195 32.17 2.95 -13.39
CA VAL A 195 32.36 3.89 -14.50
C VAL A 195 33.84 4.14 -14.77
N ASP A 196 34.64 4.35 -13.74
CA ASP A 196 36.09 4.53 -13.87
C ASP A 196 36.76 3.30 -14.49
N PHE A 197 36.32 2.11 -14.13
CA PHE A 197 36.82 0.86 -14.72
C PHE A 197 36.49 0.78 -16.22
N PHE A 198 35.27 1.06 -16.62
CA PHE A 198 34.90 1.08 -18.04
C PHE A 198 35.66 2.13 -18.84
N LEU A 199 35.80 3.34 -18.28
CA LEU A 199 36.55 4.42 -18.92
C LEU A 199 38.04 4.05 -19.13
N LYS A 200 38.64 3.38 -18.15
CA LYS A 200 40.01 2.89 -18.28
C LYS A 200 40.13 1.84 -19.38
N GLU A 201 39.22 0.88 -19.43
CA GLU A 201 39.17 -0.15 -20.45
C GLU A 201 39.04 0.44 -21.86
N GLU A 202 38.12 1.43 -22.02
CA GLU A 202 38.01 2.13 -23.31
C GLU A 202 39.25 2.93 -23.68
N HIS A 203 39.86 3.58 -22.68
CA HIS A 203 41.09 4.33 -22.93
C HIS A 203 42.28 3.44 -23.31
N GLU A 204 42.39 2.27 -22.72
CA GLU A 204 43.38 1.25 -23.14
C GLU A 204 43.12 0.74 -24.55
N LYS A 205 41.88 0.48 -24.93
CA LYS A 205 41.50 0.12 -26.29
C LYS A 205 41.85 1.20 -27.31
N LEU A 206 41.58 2.48 -26.96
CA LEU A 206 41.94 3.63 -27.80
C LEU A 206 43.47 3.74 -27.99
N LYS A 207 44.25 3.61 -26.93
CA LYS A 207 45.73 3.61 -27.03
C LYS A 207 46.26 2.46 -27.88
N LEU A 208 45.62 1.30 -27.77
CA LEU A 208 45.99 0.15 -28.60
C LEU A 208 45.71 0.43 -30.08
N ILE A 209 44.55 1.00 -30.40
CA ILE A 209 44.17 1.41 -31.77
C ILE A 209 45.14 2.48 -32.30
N GLU A 210 45.45 3.50 -31.51
CA GLU A 210 46.42 4.54 -31.88
C GLU A 210 47.81 3.95 -32.17
N SER A 211 48.28 2.99 -31.35
CA SER A 211 49.55 2.28 -31.58
C SER A 211 49.55 1.49 -32.88
N PHE A 212 48.45 0.82 -33.22
CA PHE A 212 48.31 0.12 -34.49
C PHE A 212 48.30 1.07 -35.69
N ILE A 213 47.64 2.19 -35.59
CA ILE A 213 47.61 3.23 -36.65
C ILE A 213 49.01 3.82 -36.84
N ALA A 214 49.73 4.13 -35.75
CA ALA A 214 51.11 4.62 -35.82
C ALA A 214 52.05 3.61 -36.44
N TYR A 215 51.93 2.32 -36.07
CA TYR A 215 52.72 1.24 -36.67
C TYR A 215 52.45 1.08 -38.17
N ASP A 216 51.17 1.19 -38.59
CA ASP A 216 50.82 1.06 -39.99
C ASP A 216 51.29 2.27 -40.82
N LYS A 217 51.28 3.46 -40.25
CA LYS A 217 51.83 4.68 -40.84
C LYS A 217 53.35 4.61 -41.03
N GLN A 218 54.06 4.11 -40.02
CA GLN A 218 55.52 3.90 -40.07
C GLN A 218 55.92 2.84 -41.07
N LYS A 219 55.09 1.82 -41.28
CA LYS A 219 55.29 0.77 -42.29
C LYS A 219 55.02 1.24 -43.70
N HIS A 220 54.10 2.22 -43.88
CA HIS A 220 53.84 2.85 -45.16
C HIS A 220 54.95 3.82 -45.57
N GLU A 221 55.62 4.47 -44.65
CA GLU A 221 56.73 5.37 -44.92
C GLU A 221 58.04 4.60 -45.24
N SER A 222 58.20 3.33 -44.77
CA SER A 222 59.40 2.55 -44.94
C SER A 222 59.34 1.51 -46.09
N GLY A 223 58.26 1.39 -46.83
CA GLY A 223 58.06 0.28 -47.76
C GLY A 223 57.39 0.63 -49.10
N THR A 224 58.19 1.13 -50.04
CA THR A 224 57.98 0.88 -51.45
C THR A 224 58.18 -0.59 -51.75
N LYS A 225 57.15 -1.31 -52.03
CA LYS A 225 56.93 -2.62 -52.65
C LYS A 225 56.26 -3.66 -51.78
N GLY A 226 55.14 -4.11 -52.26
CA GLY A 226 54.70 -5.50 -52.06
C GLY A 226 53.43 -5.67 -51.24
N GLU A 227 52.41 -5.87 -51.98
CA GLU A 227 51.46 -6.99 -51.88
C GLU A 227 50.29 -6.92 -50.91
N ARG A 228 49.16 -6.99 -51.52
CA ARG A 228 47.79 -7.29 -51.12
C ARG A 228 47.62 -8.45 -50.14
N ILE A 229 47.86 -8.23 -48.87
CA ILE A 229 47.39 -9.17 -47.83
C ILE A 229 46.88 -8.37 -46.65
N ARG A 230 45.85 -7.54 -46.78
CA ARG A 230 45.39 -6.76 -45.65
C ARG A 230 43.89 -6.55 -45.49
N ALA A 231 43.09 -7.15 -46.33
CA ALA A 231 41.66 -7.11 -46.12
C ALA A 231 41.13 -8.19 -45.13
N ALA A 232 41.94 -9.25 -44.89
CA ALA A 232 41.49 -10.39 -44.08
C ALA A 232 41.68 -10.23 -42.57
N SER A 233 42.65 -9.43 -42.10
CA SER A 233 42.91 -9.29 -40.67
C SER A 233 42.01 -8.26 -39.98
N PHE A 234 41.45 -7.31 -40.71
CA PHE A 234 40.50 -6.31 -40.15
C PHE A 234 39.12 -6.90 -39.91
N SER A 235 38.70 -7.89 -40.69
CA SER A 235 37.44 -8.61 -40.51
C SER A 235 37.43 -9.58 -39.30
N GLN A 236 38.64 -9.99 -38.86
CA GLN A 236 38.77 -10.91 -37.73
C GLN A 236 38.74 -10.19 -36.36
N PHE A 237 39.14 -8.92 -36.35
CA PHE A 237 39.09 -8.11 -35.13
C PHE A 237 37.69 -7.61 -34.80
N ASN A 238 36.78 -7.52 -35.79
CA ASN A 238 35.38 -7.11 -35.59
C ASN A 238 34.48 -8.30 -35.18
N ARG A 239 35.02 -9.51 -34.99
CA ARG A 239 34.36 -10.66 -34.38
C ARG A 239 34.78 -10.81 -32.93
N SER A 240 34.54 -9.79 -32.13
CA SER A 240 34.44 -9.96 -30.68
C SER A 240 33.16 -10.75 -30.38
N PRO A 241 33.21 -11.72 -29.47
CA PRO A 241 32.00 -12.47 -29.16
C PRO A 241 30.92 -11.48 -28.70
N LYS A 242 29.76 -11.54 -29.35
CA LYS A 242 28.56 -10.90 -28.91
C LYS A 242 28.20 -11.46 -27.52
N GLY A 243 28.83 -10.90 -26.50
CA GLY A 243 28.25 -10.90 -25.18
C GLY A 243 26.92 -10.17 -25.32
N SER A 244 25.82 -10.87 -25.16
CA SER A 244 24.49 -10.35 -25.21
C SER A 244 24.33 -9.30 -24.11
N PHE A 245 24.70 -8.07 -24.44
CA PHE A 245 24.25 -6.91 -23.70
C PHE A 245 22.83 -6.67 -24.15
N THR A 246 21.89 -7.30 -23.47
CA THR A 246 20.49 -6.92 -23.59
C THR A 246 20.39 -5.45 -23.20
N SER A 247 20.27 -4.60 -24.20
CA SER A 247 19.88 -3.20 -24.03
C SER A 247 18.61 -3.18 -23.20
N PHE A 248 18.74 -2.72 -21.97
CA PHE A 248 17.61 -2.40 -21.11
C PHE A 248 16.97 -1.14 -21.69
N SER A 249 16.13 -1.34 -22.71
CA SER A 249 15.23 -0.32 -23.20
C SER A 249 14.26 -0.01 -22.09
N SER A 250 14.42 1.17 -21.49
CA SER A 250 13.39 1.78 -20.65
C SER A 250 12.16 2.03 -21.51
N ARG A 251 11.28 1.07 -21.54
CA ARG A 251 9.92 1.30 -22.03
C ARG A 251 9.16 2.00 -20.91
N HIS A 252 9.07 3.32 -20.98
CA HIS A 252 7.99 4.06 -20.40
C HIS A 252 6.69 3.50 -21.01
N THR A 253 5.95 2.76 -20.23
CA THR A 253 4.53 2.56 -20.44
C THR A 253 3.82 3.48 -19.47
N GLU A 254 3.37 4.62 -20.00
CA GLU A 254 2.18 5.30 -19.52
C GLU A 254 1.00 4.32 -19.61
N VAL A 255 0.36 4.02 -18.49
CA VAL A 255 -1.08 3.96 -18.22
C VAL A 255 -1.26 3.92 -16.71
#